data_cf96b260bccfa15ce14484c41b65a6ce
#
_entry.id   cf96b260bccfa15ce14484c41b65a6ce
#
_cell.length_a   1.000
_cell.length_b   1.000
_cell.length_c   1.000
_cell.angle_alpha   90.00
_cell.angle_beta   90.00
_cell.angle_gamma   90.00
#
_symmetry.space_group_name_H-M   'P 1'
#
loop_
_entity.id
_entity.type
_entity.pdbx_description
1 polymer ?
#
loop_
_entity_poly.entity_id
_entity_poly.type
_entity_poly.pdbx_seq_one_letter_code
_entity_poly.pdbx_strand_id
1 'polypeptide(L)'
;MEKLKSILNYTFNLTNDISISVKGILLVIIVIMVTSFVLNVFRRVLTRRLPNEDKAKFKILFGYGKWIIYLIILLITFNGIGVNVTAVFAASAALLIGVGLALQTLFQDIIAGVLILLDQTIHVGDIVEIDGKVGRVDEIKLRTTRAVTIDNKVLIIPHHLYLTNSLYNWTQNGSTTRESVVVGVAYGSDVQLVKKLLLEAANNHELILKQP
;
A
#
# COMPACT_ATOMS: atom_id res chain seq x y z
N MET A 1 -34.64 41.97 18.12
CA MET A 1 -33.53 41.06 18.45
C MET A 1 -33.93 39.96 19.44
N GLU A 2 -34.78 40.22 20.42
CA GLU A 2 -35.21 39.19 21.40
C GLU A 2 -36.05 38.07 20.81
N LYS A 3 -36.97 38.34 19.87
CA LYS A 3 -37.74 37.29 19.16
C LYS A 3 -36.86 36.31 18.34
N LEU A 4 -35.78 36.81 17.79
CA LEU A 4 -34.84 35.97 17.04
C LEU A 4 -34.03 35.03 17.98
N LYS A 5 -33.65 35.56 19.15
CA LYS A 5 -32.96 34.77 20.19
C LYS A 5 -33.86 33.69 20.79
N SER A 6 -35.15 33.99 20.98
CA SER A 6 -36.12 33.03 21.52
C SER A 6 -36.38 31.87 20.53
N ILE A 7 -36.45 32.16 19.22
CA ILE A 7 -36.61 31.15 18.17
C ILE A 7 -35.33 30.28 18.06
N LEU A 8 -34.14 30.87 18.09
CA LEU A 8 -32.87 30.15 18.00
C LEU A 8 -32.61 29.22 19.20
N ASN A 9 -33.10 29.61 20.38
CA ASN A 9 -32.94 28.81 21.61
C ASN A 9 -34.11 27.84 21.85
N TYR A 10 -35.06 27.78 20.93
CA TYR A 10 -36.16 26.81 21.05
C TYR A 10 -35.59 25.38 20.90
N THR A 11 -35.87 24.54 21.90
CA THR A 11 -35.38 23.14 21.96
C THR A 11 -36.52 22.19 21.71
N PHE A 12 -36.32 21.29 20.76
CA PHE A 12 -37.19 20.14 20.53
C PHE A 12 -36.71 18.97 21.40
N ASN A 13 -37.48 18.59 22.40
CA ASN A 13 -37.19 17.38 23.19
C ASN A 13 -37.78 16.17 22.45
N LEU A 14 -36.94 15.39 21.78
CA LEU A 14 -37.33 14.17 21.08
C LEU A 14 -37.45 12.97 22.03
N THR A 15 -36.63 12.94 23.08
CA THR A 15 -36.61 11.92 24.13
C THR A 15 -36.03 12.54 25.39
N ASN A 16 -36.14 11.88 26.57
CA ASN A 16 -35.63 12.39 27.84
C ASN A 16 -34.16 12.80 27.83
N ASP A 17 -33.37 12.21 26.90
CA ASP A 17 -31.92 12.43 26.79
C ASP A 17 -31.49 13.23 25.54
N ILE A 18 -32.43 13.57 24.63
CA ILE A 18 -32.08 14.20 23.35
C ILE A 18 -32.89 15.49 23.19
N SER A 19 -32.22 16.62 23.41
CA SER A 19 -32.78 17.93 23.13
C SER A 19 -32.00 18.62 22.00
N ILE A 20 -32.66 18.88 20.88
CA ILE A 20 -32.07 19.54 19.72
C ILE A 20 -32.55 20.96 19.63
N SER A 21 -31.65 21.93 19.70
CA SER A 21 -31.97 23.34 19.52
C SER A 21 -32.06 23.72 18.03
N VAL A 22 -32.89 24.70 17.70
CA VAL A 22 -32.94 25.28 16.34
C VAL A 22 -31.56 25.78 15.91
N LYS A 23 -30.81 26.34 16.85
CA LYS A 23 -29.39 26.74 16.63
C LYS A 23 -28.51 25.55 16.24
N GLY A 24 -28.71 24.38 16.87
CA GLY A 24 -27.97 23.14 16.53
C GLY A 24 -28.26 22.66 15.10
N ILE A 25 -29.53 22.67 14.69
CA ILE A 25 -29.94 22.30 13.33
C ILE A 25 -29.30 23.22 12.29
N LEU A 26 -29.36 24.56 12.54
CA LEU A 26 -28.73 25.53 11.66
C LEU A 26 -27.22 25.33 11.56
N LEU A 27 -26.54 25.00 12.66
CA LEU A 27 -25.12 24.70 12.69
C LEU A 27 -24.80 23.48 11.84
N VAL A 28 -25.56 22.38 11.95
CA VAL A 28 -25.38 21.18 11.10
C VAL A 28 -25.51 21.56 9.63
N ILE A 29 -26.53 22.32 9.25
CA ILE A 29 -26.74 22.73 7.84
C ILE A 29 -25.56 23.56 7.34
N ILE A 30 -25.08 24.53 8.11
CA ILE A 30 -23.94 25.38 7.76
C ILE A 30 -22.69 24.55 7.61
N VAL A 31 -22.40 23.64 8.54
CA VAL A 31 -21.23 22.77 8.50
C VAL A 31 -21.25 21.87 7.27
N ILE A 32 -22.41 21.26 6.94
CA ILE A 32 -22.55 20.43 5.73
C ILE A 32 -22.34 21.28 4.46
N MET A 33 -22.89 22.50 4.43
CA MET A 33 -22.72 23.40 3.29
C MET A 33 -21.26 23.81 3.09
N VAL A 34 -20.56 24.19 4.15
CA VAL A 34 -19.13 24.55 4.13
C VAL A 34 -18.29 23.35 3.70
N THR A 35 -18.55 22.18 4.28
CA THR A 35 -17.85 20.94 3.90
C THR A 35 -18.06 20.61 2.43
N SER A 36 -19.32 20.71 1.95
CA SER A 36 -19.63 20.47 0.54
C SER A 36 -18.88 21.42 -0.38
N PHE A 37 -18.83 22.71 -0.02
CA PHE A 37 -18.08 23.72 -0.76
C PHE A 37 -16.59 23.37 -0.82
N VAL A 38 -15.96 23.12 0.35
CA VAL A 38 -14.54 22.78 0.44
C VAL A 38 -14.19 21.52 -0.38
N LEU A 39 -14.99 20.45 -0.23
CA LEU A 39 -14.77 19.22 -0.97
C LEU A 39 -14.95 19.39 -2.48
N ASN A 40 -15.90 20.21 -2.91
CA ASN A 40 -16.10 20.50 -4.34
C ASN A 40 -14.94 21.33 -4.92
N VAL A 41 -14.41 22.31 -4.16
CA VAL A 41 -13.22 23.07 -4.57
C VAL A 41 -12.01 22.15 -4.65
N PHE A 42 -11.79 21.33 -3.63
CA PHE A 42 -10.68 20.35 -3.59
C PHE A 42 -10.75 19.38 -4.77
N ARG A 43 -11.93 18.78 -5.04
CA ARG A 43 -12.15 17.94 -6.22
C ARG A 43 -11.80 18.67 -7.51
N ARG A 44 -12.25 19.95 -7.66
CA ARG A 44 -12.00 20.73 -8.88
C ARG A 44 -10.51 21.00 -9.08
N VAL A 45 -9.78 21.29 -8.02
CA VAL A 45 -8.33 21.53 -8.08
C VAL A 45 -7.57 20.26 -8.48
N LEU A 46 -7.88 19.12 -7.83
CA LEU A 46 -7.23 17.86 -8.15
C LEU A 46 -7.54 17.39 -9.57
N THR A 47 -8.82 17.44 -9.98
CA THR A 47 -9.21 16.96 -11.32
C THR A 47 -8.66 17.80 -12.47
N ARG A 48 -8.26 19.06 -12.22
CA ARG A 48 -7.62 19.90 -13.25
C ARG A 48 -6.28 19.37 -13.70
N ARG A 49 -5.54 18.66 -12.83
CA ARG A 49 -4.19 18.14 -13.10
C ARG A 49 -4.17 16.70 -13.60
N LEU A 50 -5.31 16.01 -13.62
CA LEU A 50 -5.40 14.60 -14.00
C LEU A 50 -5.64 14.44 -15.51
N PRO A 51 -5.03 13.42 -16.15
CA PRO A 51 -5.39 12.97 -17.50
C PRO A 51 -6.86 12.58 -17.60
N ASN A 52 -7.45 12.67 -18.78
CA ASN A 52 -8.89 12.43 -18.96
C ASN A 52 -9.32 11.02 -18.59
N GLU A 53 -8.47 10.02 -18.83
CA GLU A 53 -8.73 8.61 -18.49
C GLU A 53 -8.83 8.39 -16.98
N ASP A 54 -8.06 9.11 -16.18
CA ASP A 54 -8.03 8.95 -14.72
C ASP A 54 -9.09 9.78 -14.01
N LYS A 55 -9.66 10.79 -14.68
CA LYS A 55 -10.73 11.64 -14.09
C LYS A 55 -11.96 10.82 -13.69
N ALA A 56 -12.34 9.82 -14.47
CA ALA A 56 -13.51 8.99 -14.19
C ALA A 56 -13.26 8.11 -12.93
N LYS A 57 -12.10 7.46 -12.86
CA LYS A 57 -11.68 6.64 -11.71
C LYS A 57 -11.59 7.47 -10.44
N PHE A 58 -10.94 8.65 -10.54
CA PHE A 58 -10.81 9.58 -9.42
C PHE A 58 -12.18 10.07 -8.91
N LYS A 59 -13.12 10.39 -9.82
CA LYS A 59 -14.47 10.85 -9.44
C LYS A 59 -15.21 9.81 -8.60
N ILE A 60 -15.10 8.54 -8.97
CA ILE A 60 -15.73 7.42 -8.24
C ILE A 60 -15.10 7.30 -6.84
N LEU A 61 -13.77 7.21 -6.77
CA LEU A 61 -13.05 7.08 -5.50
C LEU A 61 -13.29 8.27 -4.57
N PHE A 62 -13.25 9.49 -5.12
CA PHE A 62 -13.56 10.72 -4.38
C PHE A 62 -15.01 10.73 -3.88
N GLY A 63 -15.95 10.16 -4.63
CA GLY A 63 -17.35 10.00 -4.21
C GLY A 63 -17.47 9.20 -2.90
N TYR A 64 -16.81 8.05 -2.80
CA TYR A 64 -16.79 7.26 -1.57
C TYR A 64 -16.12 8.01 -0.40
N GLY A 65 -14.97 8.63 -0.63
CA GLY A 65 -14.28 9.43 0.38
C GLY A 65 -15.14 10.60 0.91
N LYS A 66 -15.90 11.25 0.02
CA LYS A 66 -16.82 12.33 0.38
C LYS A 66 -17.90 11.86 1.38
N TRP A 67 -18.47 10.68 1.18
CA TRP A 67 -19.47 10.13 2.11
C TRP A 67 -18.89 9.84 3.49
N ILE A 68 -17.68 9.29 3.55
CA ILE A 68 -16.98 9.04 4.82
C ILE A 68 -16.72 10.35 5.56
N ILE A 69 -16.25 11.39 4.85
CA ILE A 69 -16.00 12.72 5.44
C ILE A 69 -17.31 13.33 5.99
N TYR A 70 -18.41 13.23 5.26
CA TYR A 70 -19.70 13.71 5.74
C TYR A 70 -20.15 12.97 7.00
N LEU A 71 -20.00 11.64 7.06
CA LEU A 71 -20.35 10.86 8.23
C LEU A 71 -19.55 11.32 9.46
N ILE A 72 -18.24 11.47 9.32
CA ILE A 72 -17.35 11.91 10.41
C ILE A 72 -17.74 13.32 10.88
N ILE A 73 -17.92 14.27 9.97
CA ILE A 73 -18.27 15.65 10.29
C ILE A 73 -19.65 15.71 10.96
N LEU A 74 -20.61 14.92 10.48
CA LEU A 74 -21.95 14.84 11.08
C LEU A 74 -21.88 14.35 12.53
N LEU A 75 -21.10 13.29 12.80
CA LEU A 75 -20.93 12.76 14.16
C LEU A 75 -20.25 13.78 15.08
N ILE A 76 -19.21 14.47 14.63
CA ILE A 76 -18.52 15.51 15.41
C ILE A 76 -19.49 16.66 15.71
N THR A 77 -20.29 17.07 14.71
CA THR A 77 -21.24 18.16 14.87
C THR A 77 -22.35 17.77 15.85
N PHE A 78 -22.88 16.55 15.78
CA PHE A 78 -23.88 16.04 16.72
C PHE A 78 -23.37 16.04 18.16
N ASN A 79 -22.13 15.55 18.35
CA ASN A 79 -21.49 15.61 19.67
C ASN A 79 -21.36 17.05 20.18
N GLY A 80 -21.02 18.00 19.31
CA GLY A 80 -20.87 19.42 19.65
C GLY A 80 -22.16 20.13 20.03
N ILE A 81 -23.31 19.64 19.59
CA ILE A 81 -24.65 20.18 19.96
C ILE A 81 -25.31 19.40 21.11
N GLY A 82 -24.58 18.49 21.77
CA GLY A 82 -25.04 17.78 22.96
C GLY A 82 -25.74 16.43 22.70
N VAL A 83 -25.77 15.96 21.46
CA VAL A 83 -26.28 14.61 21.16
C VAL A 83 -25.20 13.58 21.55
N ASN A 84 -25.55 12.62 22.40
CA ASN A 84 -24.60 11.59 22.82
C ASN A 84 -24.33 10.60 21.68
N VAL A 85 -23.17 10.72 21.05
CA VAL A 85 -22.71 9.85 19.97
C VAL A 85 -21.64 8.83 20.43
N THR A 86 -21.44 8.70 21.75
CA THR A 86 -20.38 7.83 22.32
C THR A 86 -20.50 6.40 21.86
N ALA A 87 -21.70 5.82 21.82
CA ALA A 87 -21.93 4.47 21.35
C ALA A 87 -21.56 4.29 19.87
N VAL A 88 -21.83 5.31 19.03
CA VAL A 88 -21.49 5.30 17.62
C VAL A 88 -19.96 5.39 17.44
N PHE A 89 -19.28 6.22 18.23
CA PHE A 89 -17.81 6.29 18.22
C PHE A 89 -17.18 4.96 18.66
N ALA A 90 -17.71 4.34 19.75
CA ALA A 90 -17.22 3.04 20.21
C ALA A 90 -17.39 1.95 19.15
N ALA A 91 -18.55 1.85 18.52
CA ALA A 91 -18.81 0.92 17.43
C ALA A 91 -17.90 1.21 16.21
N SER A 92 -17.71 2.50 15.88
CA SER A 92 -16.83 2.90 14.79
C SER A 92 -15.37 2.55 15.06
N ALA A 93 -14.89 2.68 16.30
CA ALA A 93 -13.54 2.30 16.69
C ALA A 93 -13.32 0.79 16.49
N ALA A 94 -14.26 -0.05 16.90
CA ALA A 94 -14.20 -1.51 16.68
C ALA A 94 -14.16 -1.85 15.18
N LEU A 95 -15.00 -1.18 14.37
CA LEU A 95 -15.00 -1.34 12.92
C LEU A 95 -13.66 -0.92 12.30
N LEU A 96 -13.09 0.22 12.72
CA LEU A 96 -11.81 0.71 12.22
C LEU A 96 -10.66 -0.24 12.55
N ILE A 97 -10.65 -0.86 13.73
CA ILE A 97 -9.67 -1.90 14.07
C ILE A 97 -9.80 -3.08 13.10
N GLY A 98 -11.02 -3.57 12.85
CA GLY A 98 -11.26 -4.66 11.90
C GLY A 98 -10.80 -4.31 10.47
N VAL A 99 -11.12 -3.12 9.99
CA VAL A 99 -10.66 -2.62 8.68
C VAL A 99 -9.14 -2.46 8.65
N GLY A 100 -8.54 -1.95 9.72
CA GLY A 100 -7.09 -1.80 9.83
C GLY A 100 -6.36 -3.14 9.72
N LEU A 101 -6.84 -4.17 10.41
CA LEU A 101 -6.30 -5.53 10.30
C LEU A 101 -6.49 -6.12 8.90
N ALA A 102 -7.64 -5.89 8.27
CA ALA A 102 -7.91 -6.36 6.90
C ALA A 102 -6.99 -5.68 5.86
N LEU A 103 -6.59 -4.42 6.08
CA LEU A 103 -5.72 -3.66 5.20
C LEU A 103 -4.23 -3.70 5.60
N GLN A 104 -3.88 -4.43 6.65
CA GLN A 104 -2.52 -4.48 7.21
C GLN A 104 -1.46 -4.77 6.15
N THR A 105 -1.65 -5.82 5.35
CA THR A 105 -0.70 -6.20 4.30
C THR A 105 -0.54 -5.13 3.22
N LEU A 106 -1.63 -4.44 2.86
CA LEU A 106 -1.58 -3.32 1.92
C LEU A 106 -0.68 -2.19 2.42
N PHE A 107 -0.82 -1.83 3.70
CA PHE A 107 0.04 -0.80 4.31
C PHE A 107 1.49 -1.27 4.42
N GLN A 108 1.73 -2.53 4.78
CA GLN A 108 3.07 -3.12 4.79
C GLN A 108 3.73 -3.04 3.40
N ASP A 109 3.02 -3.39 2.32
CA ASP A 109 3.53 -3.27 0.95
C ASP A 109 3.93 -1.84 0.59
N ILE A 110 3.11 -0.86 0.94
CA ILE A 110 3.39 0.55 0.63
C ILE A 110 4.60 1.05 1.41
N ILE A 111 4.65 0.78 2.72
CA ILE A 111 5.76 1.18 3.59
C ILE A 111 7.06 0.52 3.11
N ALA A 112 7.03 -0.79 2.84
CA ALA A 112 8.17 -1.52 2.31
C ALA A 112 8.65 -0.94 0.98
N GLY A 113 7.73 -0.59 0.07
CA GLY A 113 8.06 0.02 -1.21
C GLY A 113 8.77 1.37 -1.04
N VAL A 114 8.33 2.20 -0.10
CA VAL A 114 9.01 3.46 0.23
C VAL A 114 10.41 3.21 0.79
N LEU A 115 10.57 2.24 1.71
CA LEU A 115 11.87 1.89 2.29
C LEU A 115 12.84 1.35 1.22
N ILE A 116 12.38 0.47 0.31
CA ILE A 116 13.19 -0.04 -0.80
C ILE A 116 13.76 1.12 -1.64
N LEU A 117 12.93 2.14 -1.93
CA LEU A 117 13.36 3.30 -2.72
C LEU A 117 14.30 4.23 -1.94
N LEU A 118 14.11 4.39 -0.63
CA LEU A 118 14.95 5.25 0.20
C LEU A 118 16.31 4.59 0.48
N ASP A 119 16.31 3.31 0.86
CA ASP A 119 17.52 2.57 1.26
C ASP A 119 18.26 2.01 0.05
N GLN A 120 17.65 2.06 -1.15
CA GLN A 120 18.21 1.55 -2.40
C GLN A 120 18.69 0.09 -2.30
N THR A 121 17.95 -0.72 -1.54
CA THR A 121 18.29 -2.12 -1.32
C THR A 121 18.19 -2.97 -2.59
N ILE A 122 17.42 -2.52 -3.56
CA ILE A 122 17.20 -3.18 -4.85
C ILE A 122 17.12 -2.11 -5.94
N HIS A 123 17.74 -2.38 -7.09
CA HIS A 123 17.70 -1.53 -8.27
C HIS A 123 17.04 -2.26 -9.45
N VAL A 124 16.52 -1.48 -10.39
CA VAL A 124 16.09 -2.02 -11.69
C VAL A 124 17.32 -2.57 -12.42
N GLY A 125 17.23 -3.81 -12.87
CA GLY A 125 18.32 -4.57 -13.48
C GLY A 125 18.98 -5.58 -12.55
N ASP A 126 18.79 -5.47 -11.22
CA ASP A 126 19.31 -6.46 -10.28
C ASP A 126 18.70 -7.84 -10.49
N ILE A 127 19.49 -8.88 -10.22
CA ILE A 127 19.01 -10.26 -10.14
C ILE A 127 18.79 -10.59 -8.67
N VAL A 128 17.54 -10.85 -8.34
CA VAL A 128 17.12 -11.12 -6.97
C VAL A 128 16.51 -12.52 -6.86
N GLU A 129 16.73 -13.14 -5.70
CA GLU A 129 16.09 -14.41 -5.35
C GLU A 129 15.30 -14.23 -4.06
N ILE A 130 14.03 -14.64 -4.09
CA ILE A 130 13.12 -14.65 -2.97
C ILE A 130 12.27 -15.93 -3.02
N ASP A 131 12.17 -16.66 -1.92
CA ASP A 131 11.46 -17.94 -1.82
C ASP A 131 11.89 -18.95 -2.90
N GLY A 132 13.19 -19.00 -3.24
CA GLY A 132 13.74 -19.89 -4.26
C GLY A 132 13.38 -19.52 -5.71
N LYS A 133 12.77 -18.34 -5.92
CA LYS A 133 12.45 -17.82 -7.25
C LYS A 133 13.44 -16.73 -7.62
N VAL A 134 14.13 -16.93 -8.74
CA VAL A 134 15.13 -15.99 -9.25
C VAL A 134 14.55 -15.21 -10.42
N GLY A 135 14.77 -13.88 -10.42
CA GLY A 135 14.33 -13.03 -11.51
C GLY A 135 15.12 -11.72 -11.58
N ARG A 136 15.21 -11.16 -12.78
CA ARG A 136 15.76 -9.82 -12.98
C ARG A 136 14.69 -8.80 -12.76
N VAL A 137 14.95 -7.81 -11.90
CA VAL A 137 14.07 -6.67 -11.63
C VAL A 137 13.89 -5.82 -12.88
N ASP A 138 12.65 -5.70 -13.34
CA ASP A 138 12.25 -4.93 -14.52
C ASP A 138 11.65 -3.57 -14.12
N GLU A 139 10.82 -3.56 -13.08
CA GLU A 139 10.13 -2.35 -12.61
C GLU A 139 9.82 -2.44 -11.11
N ILE A 140 10.03 -1.34 -10.39
CA ILE A 140 9.64 -1.18 -8.99
C ILE A 140 8.44 -0.23 -8.93
N LYS A 141 7.27 -0.74 -8.53
CA LYS A 141 6.03 0.02 -8.36
C LYS A 141 5.83 0.40 -6.89
N LEU A 142 4.72 1.06 -6.57
CA LEU A 142 4.44 1.52 -5.20
C LEU A 142 4.38 0.38 -4.16
N ARG A 143 3.84 -0.78 -4.51
CA ARG A 143 3.64 -1.91 -3.58
C ARG A 143 4.11 -3.27 -4.08
N THR A 144 4.61 -3.34 -5.30
CA THR A 144 5.10 -4.58 -5.91
C THR A 144 6.34 -4.31 -6.75
N THR A 145 7.25 -5.25 -6.78
CA THR A 145 8.35 -5.30 -7.75
C THR A 145 8.00 -6.31 -8.84
N ARG A 146 8.15 -5.90 -10.09
CA ARG A 146 8.06 -6.78 -11.24
C ARG A 146 9.45 -7.29 -11.59
N ALA A 147 9.59 -8.61 -11.66
CA ALA A 147 10.81 -9.24 -12.12
C ALA A 147 10.50 -10.21 -13.26
N VAL A 148 11.50 -10.53 -14.08
CA VAL A 148 11.42 -11.50 -15.18
C VAL A 148 12.39 -12.63 -14.90
N THR A 149 11.88 -13.86 -14.90
CA THR A 149 12.68 -15.07 -14.70
C THR A 149 13.44 -15.45 -15.96
N ILE A 150 14.41 -16.35 -15.84
CA ILE A 150 15.19 -16.87 -16.97
C ILE A 150 14.29 -17.55 -18.03
N ASP A 151 13.16 -18.13 -17.60
CA ASP A 151 12.16 -18.74 -18.50
C ASP A 151 11.22 -17.71 -19.14
N ASN A 152 11.55 -16.41 -19.06
CA ASN A 152 10.73 -15.30 -19.55
C ASN A 152 9.32 -15.22 -18.92
N LYS A 153 9.17 -15.68 -17.67
CA LYS A 153 7.94 -15.53 -16.89
C LYS A 153 7.98 -14.26 -16.06
N VAL A 154 6.85 -13.59 -15.94
CA VAL A 154 6.73 -12.41 -15.07
C VAL A 154 6.49 -12.85 -13.65
N LEU A 155 7.36 -12.41 -12.74
CA LEU A 155 7.25 -12.60 -11.30
C LEU A 155 6.82 -11.28 -10.66
N ILE A 156 5.68 -11.28 -10.00
CA ILE A 156 5.19 -10.11 -9.24
C ILE A 156 5.46 -10.38 -7.77
N ILE A 157 6.30 -9.56 -7.16
CA ILE A 157 6.75 -9.72 -5.78
C ILE A 157 6.11 -8.60 -4.94
N PRO A 158 5.18 -8.90 -4.02
CA PRO A 158 4.68 -7.92 -3.05
C PRO A 158 5.81 -7.43 -2.14
N HIS A 159 5.82 -6.13 -1.82
CA HIS A 159 6.94 -5.54 -1.09
C HIS A 159 7.05 -5.99 0.36
N HIS A 160 5.94 -6.41 1.02
CA HIS A 160 6.02 -6.94 2.38
C HIS A 160 6.92 -8.18 2.50
N LEU A 161 7.08 -8.96 1.41
CA LEU A 161 7.98 -10.12 1.39
C LEU A 161 9.46 -9.72 1.57
N TYR A 162 9.85 -8.53 1.16
CA TYR A 162 11.20 -8.00 1.38
C TYR A 162 11.47 -7.64 2.85
N LEU A 163 10.42 -7.43 3.66
CA LEU A 163 10.55 -7.16 5.09
C LEU A 163 10.49 -8.45 5.93
N THR A 164 9.79 -9.47 5.45
CA THR A 164 9.51 -10.69 6.21
C THR A 164 10.42 -11.86 5.84
N ASN A 165 10.98 -11.85 4.63
CA ASN A 165 11.79 -12.94 4.10
C ASN A 165 13.23 -12.48 3.83
N SER A 166 14.16 -13.43 3.84
CA SER A 166 15.52 -13.17 3.37
C SER A 166 15.52 -13.03 1.86
N LEU A 167 16.17 -12.00 1.36
CA LEU A 167 16.39 -11.75 -0.06
C LEU A 167 17.87 -11.93 -0.38
N TYR A 168 18.20 -12.65 -1.45
CA TYR A 168 19.52 -12.63 -2.06
C TYR A 168 19.50 -11.68 -3.26
N ASN A 169 20.39 -10.68 -3.24
CA ASN A 169 20.67 -9.85 -4.40
C ASN A 169 22.00 -10.33 -4.98
N TRP A 170 21.94 -10.95 -6.14
CA TRP A 170 23.10 -11.58 -6.79
C TRP A 170 24.03 -10.56 -7.46
N THR A 171 23.56 -9.35 -7.71
CA THR A 171 24.29 -8.35 -8.50
C THR A 171 24.70 -7.10 -7.73
N GLN A 172 24.20 -6.91 -6.51
CA GLN A 172 24.48 -5.71 -5.71
C GLN A 172 25.97 -5.55 -5.35
N ASN A 173 26.69 -6.67 -5.10
CA ASN A 173 28.12 -6.67 -4.82
C ASN A 173 28.99 -6.86 -6.06
N GLY A 174 28.43 -6.66 -7.25
CA GLY A 174 29.08 -6.92 -8.53
C GLY A 174 28.43 -8.12 -9.25
N SER A 175 28.83 -8.34 -10.50
CA SER A 175 28.23 -9.39 -11.35
C SER A 175 28.78 -10.80 -11.10
N THR A 176 29.70 -10.96 -10.13
CA THR A 176 30.38 -12.24 -9.86
C THR A 176 29.74 -12.95 -8.69
N THR A 177 29.20 -14.14 -8.92
CA THR A 177 28.62 -15.02 -7.90
C THR A 177 29.36 -16.35 -7.90
N ARG A 178 29.34 -17.04 -6.75
CA ARG A 178 29.86 -18.39 -6.63
C ARG A 178 28.72 -19.38 -6.66
N GLU A 179 28.71 -20.19 -7.70
CA GLU A 179 27.68 -21.22 -7.91
C GLU A 179 28.23 -22.62 -7.85
N SER A 180 27.39 -23.57 -7.45
CA SER A 180 27.74 -25.00 -7.45
C SER A 180 26.90 -25.76 -8.48
N VAL A 181 27.55 -26.57 -9.28
CA VAL A 181 26.89 -27.46 -10.25
C VAL A 181 26.99 -28.88 -9.76
N VAL A 182 25.86 -29.56 -9.60
CA VAL A 182 25.80 -30.98 -9.23
C VAL A 182 25.55 -31.79 -10.49
N VAL A 183 26.47 -32.72 -10.77
CA VAL A 183 26.40 -33.60 -11.94
C VAL A 183 26.19 -35.04 -11.49
N GLY A 184 25.10 -35.64 -11.95
CA GLY A 184 24.85 -37.07 -11.77
C GLY A 184 25.67 -37.91 -12.75
N VAL A 185 26.37 -38.92 -12.25
CA VAL A 185 27.15 -39.88 -13.08
C VAL A 185 26.71 -41.33 -12.82
N ALA A 186 26.95 -42.23 -13.76
CA ALA A 186 26.60 -43.64 -13.61
C ALA A 186 27.39 -44.29 -12.47
N TYR A 187 26.80 -45.28 -11.81
CA TYR A 187 27.52 -46.07 -10.81
C TYR A 187 28.74 -46.78 -11.45
N GLY A 188 29.88 -46.70 -10.76
CA GLY A 188 31.13 -47.24 -11.24
C GLY A 188 31.94 -46.33 -12.16
N SER A 189 31.49 -45.10 -12.40
CA SER A 189 32.26 -44.11 -13.15
C SER A 189 33.55 -43.73 -12.42
N ASP A 190 34.62 -43.46 -13.17
CA ASP A 190 35.87 -42.93 -12.61
C ASP A 190 35.67 -41.46 -12.18
N VAL A 191 35.56 -41.28 -10.86
CA VAL A 191 35.33 -39.94 -10.23
C VAL A 191 36.48 -38.99 -10.54
N GLN A 192 37.74 -39.47 -10.68
CA GLN A 192 38.88 -38.61 -10.99
C GLN A 192 38.82 -38.09 -12.42
N LEU A 193 38.41 -38.96 -13.36
CA LEU A 193 38.17 -38.57 -14.75
C LEU A 193 37.03 -37.52 -14.83
N VAL A 194 35.91 -37.79 -14.14
CA VAL A 194 34.77 -36.83 -14.09
C VAL A 194 35.21 -35.47 -13.58
N LYS A 195 35.94 -35.44 -12.44
CA LYS A 195 36.46 -34.19 -11.88
C LYS A 195 37.38 -33.46 -12.85
N LYS A 196 38.28 -34.18 -13.53
CA LYS A 196 39.19 -33.61 -14.53
C LYS A 196 38.40 -32.95 -15.67
N LEU A 197 37.41 -33.64 -16.23
CA LEU A 197 36.60 -33.15 -17.34
C LEU A 197 35.76 -31.94 -16.94
N LEU A 198 35.16 -31.93 -15.73
CA LEU A 198 34.42 -30.80 -15.24
C LEU A 198 35.30 -29.55 -15.02
N LEU A 199 36.50 -29.72 -14.47
CA LEU A 199 37.47 -28.63 -14.31
C LEU A 199 37.96 -28.11 -15.66
N GLU A 200 38.19 -28.98 -16.63
CA GLU A 200 38.59 -28.60 -17.99
C GLU A 200 37.48 -27.80 -18.68
N ALA A 201 36.22 -28.27 -18.59
CA ALA A 201 35.07 -27.56 -19.12
C ALA A 201 34.92 -26.18 -18.48
N ALA A 202 35.05 -26.09 -17.15
CA ALA A 202 34.96 -24.80 -16.42
C ALA A 202 36.10 -23.84 -16.83
N ASN A 203 37.34 -24.33 -16.92
CA ASN A 203 38.50 -23.50 -17.29
C ASN A 203 38.45 -22.99 -18.75
N ASN A 204 37.76 -23.71 -19.62
CA ASN A 204 37.58 -23.32 -21.03
C ASN A 204 36.41 -22.35 -21.24
N HIS A 205 35.60 -22.08 -20.22
CA HIS A 205 34.47 -21.19 -20.33
C HIS A 205 34.86 -19.75 -20.01
N GLU A 206 34.59 -18.82 -20.94
CA GLU A 206 35.04 -17.41 -20.85
C GLU A 206 34.49 -16.65 -19.64
N LEU A 207 33.26 -16.99 -19.17
CA LEU A 207 32.59 -16.31 -18.06
C LEU A 207 32.95 -16.89 -16.68
N ILE A 208 33.75 -17.95 -16.61
CA ILE A 208 34.17 -18.55 -15.34
C ILE A 208 35.53 -17.97 -14.95
N LEU A 209 35.56 -17.29 -13.80
CA LEU A 209 36.78 -16.74 -13.24
C LEU A 209 37.73 -17.86 -12.80
N LYS A 210 39.02 -17.75 -13.12
CA LYS A 210 40.06 -18.74 -12.76
C LYS A 210 40.54 -18.59 -11.32
N GLN A 211 40.27 -17.46 -10.70
CA GLN A 211 40.60 -17.15 -9.29
C GLN A 211 39.45 -16.42 -8.65
N PRO A 212 39.16 -16.66 -7.34
CA PRO A 212 38.17 -15.89 -6.58
C PRO A 212 38.62 -14.45 -6.34
#